data_9cc3feb6c3f0b30e8dca2576291ae49e
#
_entry.id   9cc3feb6c3f0b30e8dca2576291ae49e
#
_cell.length_a   1.000
_cell.length_b   1.000
_cell.length_c   1.000
_cell.angle_alpha   90.00
_cell.angle_beta   90.00
_cell.angle_gamma   90.00
#
_symmetry.space_group_name_H-M   'P 1'
#
loop_
_entity.id
_entity.type
_entity.pdbx_description
1 polymer ?
#
loop_
_entity_poly.entity_id
_entity_poly.type
_entity_poly.pdbx_seq_one_letter_code
_entity_poly.pdbx_strand_id
1 'polypeptide(L)'
;MILKVINHDFIYDMKNLCTVFFPWEKINDDGKDNIEVETKAQGNEFFVCARLFDKSISKTHILKENEDAQTEMSVLLYNVLSELTGFKPPWGILFGVRPAKLMHRFADEMGEKAARNYFINTFLATPQKTDLAIEVMHHENKIISLSSHNSFSLYVSIPFCPTRCAYCSFVSHSIEKTHKLLEPYVDLLCKELEKTGQVAKALGLRLETVYFGGGTPTTLSASQLSRLFDVIEKNFDLSTLREYTVEAGRPDTVTEDKLMALKGAGVGRISINPQSFNDEVLDTIGRRHTSKQTIDAFALARKCGFNNINMDLIAGLPKDTLSSFKNSVDTAVSLGAESVTVHTLAMKSAAYMVTRENAYDISDKLLTFDMVEYSNSCLKSSGYYPYYMYRQSKSVGNLENVGWCKDNMDCLYNVYMMDETHSVFAVGAGAVTRLKNQDTGKIERIYNFKYPYEYIDRFDEIIERKKLIEKFYAN
;
A
#
# COMPACT_ATOMS: atom_id res chain seq x y z
N MET A 1 20.17 17.99 3.29
CA MET A 1 21.27 17.60 2.37
C MET A 1 21.28 18.49 1.13
N ILE A 2 22.42 18.67 0.49
CA ILE A 2 22.54 19.38 -0.78
C ILE A 2 22.70 18.37 -1.91
N LEU A 3 21.93 18.55 -3.01
CA LEU A 3 22.08 17.78 -4.24
C LEU A 3 22.27 18.74 -5.42
N LYS A 4 23.44 18.70 -6.04
CA LYS A 4 23.78 19.44 -7.27
C LYS A 4 23.70 18.51 -8.47
N VAL A 5 22.89 18.87 -9.45
CA VAL A 5 22.73 18.14 -10.72
C VAL A 5 23.24 19.06 -11.84
N ILE A 6 24.29 18.65 -12.54
CA ILE A 6 25.04 19.50 -13.48
C ILE A 6 25.06 18.84 -14.85
N ASN A 7 24.57 19.56 -15.86
CA ASN A 7 24.60 19.20 -17.28
C ASN A 7 23.91 17.86 -17.62
N HIS A 8 22.84 17.50 -16.88
CA HIS A 8 21.93 16.40 -17.25
C HIS A 8 20.55 16.62 -16.63
N ASP A 9 19.51 15.93 -17.13
CA ASP A 9 18.10 16.11 -16.76
C ASP A 9 17.57 15.03 -15.80
N PHE A 10 18.43 14.18 -15.23
CA PHE A 10 18.03 13.05 -14.36
C PHE A 10 17.76 13.46 -12.91
N ILE A 11 17.39 14.72 -12.66
CA ILE A 11 17.19 15.29 -11.31
C ILE A 11 16.16 14.49 -10.49
N TYR A 12 15.11 13.97 -11.13
CA TYR A 12 14.09 13.18 -10.47
C TYR A 12 14.69 11.89 -9.88
N ASP A 13 15.48 11.17 -10.66
CA ASP A 13 16.09 9.90 -10.27
C ASP A 13 17.16 10.11 -9.18
N MET A 14 17.98 11.14 -9.33
CA MET A 14 18.99 11.49 -8.34
C MET A 14 18.36 11.86 -7.00
N LYS A 15 17.28 12.65 -6.99
CA LYS A 15 16.52 12.98 -5.77
C LYS A 15 15.91 11.75 -5.12
N ASN A 16 15.29 10.88 -5.90
CA ASN A 16 14.70 9.66 -5.37
C ASN A 16 15.76 8.73 -4.78
N LEU A 17 16.88 8.54 -5.48
CA LEU A 17 17.96 7.69 -4.98
C LEU A 17 18.60 8.27 -3.71
N CYS A 18 18.85 9.57 -3.65
CA CYS A 18 19.29 10.23 -2.42
C CYS A 18 18.30 10.00 -1.27
N THR A 19 16.98 10.07 -1.54
CA THR A 19 15.96 9.82 -0.53
C THR A 19 15.97 8.36 -0.01
N VAL A 20 16.37 7.38 -0.82
CA VAL A 20 16.54 5.99 -0.37
C VAL A 20 17.64 5.88 0.69
N PHE A 21 18.74 6.60 0.50
CA PHE A 21 19.85 6.59 1.46
C PHE A 21 19.62 7.52 2.66
N PHE A 22 18.95 8.65 2.45
CA PHE A 22 18.73 9.71 3.44
C PHE A 22 17.23 10.11 3.48
N PRO A 23 16.34 9.23 3.95
CA PRO A 23 14.89 9.40 3.82
C PRO A 23 14.32 10.59 4.62
N TRP A 24 15.08 11.08 5.61
CA TRP A 24 14.63 12.17 6.49
C TRP A 24 15.18 13.53 6.08
N GLU A 25 16.15 13.55 5.17
CA GLU A 25 16.81 14.77 4.76
C GLU A 25 15.97 15.57 3.77
N LYS A 26 15.88 16.88 4.02
CA LYS A 26 15.34 17.81 3.05
C LYS A 26 16.39 18.06 1.97
N ILE A 27 16.06 17.82 0.73
CA ILE A 27 16.97 18.02 -0.41
C ILE A 27 16.83 19.46 -0.91
N ASN A 28 17.94 20.21 -0.85
CA ASN A 28 18.10 21.55 -1.42
C ASN A 28 19.13 21.46 -2.57
N ASP A 29 19.15 22.47 -3.44
CA ASP A 29 20.05 22.54 -4.58
C ASP A 29 21.28 23.46 -4.32
N ASP A 30 21.22 24.25 -3.25
CA ASP A 30 22.29 25.17 -2.85
C ASP A 30 22.51 25.18 -1.33
N GLY A 31 23.58 25.89 -0.91
CA GLY A 31 23.93 26.07 0.48
C GLY A 31 25.13 25.20 0.94
N LYS A 32 25.21 24.95 2.24
CA LYS A 32 26.16 24.02 2.88
C LYS A 32 25.39 23.09 3.80
N ASP A 33 25.78 21.83 3.78
CA ASP A 33 25.21 20.80 4.63
C ASP A 33 26.27 19.75 4.95
N ASN A 34 26.01 18.92 5.95
CA ASN A 34 26.87 17.78 6.27
C ASN A 34 26.78 16.66 5.23
N ILE A 35 25.71 16.66 4.41
CA ILE A 35 25.49 15.72 3.33
C ILE A 35 25.44 16.50 2.03
N GLU A 36 26.45 16.32 1.20
CA GLU A 36 26.50 16.94 -0.14
C GLU A 36 26.67 15.85 -1.20
N VAL A 37 25.91 15.96 -2.26
CA VAL A 37 25.98 15.08 -3.43
C VAL A 37 26.04 15.95 -4.69
N GLU A 38 26.99 15.64 -5.56
CA GLU A 38 27.12 16.27 -6.88
C GLU A 38 27.11 15.18 -7.95
N THR A 39 26.26 15.34 -8.94
CA THR A 39 26.21 14.51 -10.15
C THR A 39 26.41 15.39 -11.35
N LYS A 40 27.31 15.00 -12.27
CA LYS A 40 27.69 15.81 -13.45
C LYS A 40 27.86 14.94 -14.67
N ALA A 41 27.38 15.42 -15.82
CA ALA A 41 27.69 14.85 -17.13
C ALA A 41 28.52 15.83 -17.94
N GLN A 42 29.57 15.33 -18.61
CA GLN A 42 30.40 16.10 -19.54
C GLN A 42 30.67 15.25 -20.80
N GLY A 43 29.86 15.47 -21.83
CA GLY A 43 29.83 14.56 -22.98
C GLY A 43 29.37 13.15 -22.52
N ASN A 44 30.19 12.15 -22.78
CA ASN A 44 29.95 10.77 -22.34
C ASN A 44 30.60 10.42 -20.98
N GLU A 45 31.25 11.38 -20.32
CA GLU A 45 31.83 11.14 -19.00
C GLU A 45 30.84 11.57 -17.91
N PHE A 46 30.55 10.64 -17.00
CA PHE A 46 29.75 10.87 -15.81
C PHE A 46 30.63 10.94 -14.57
N PHE A 47 30.34 11.88 -13.72
CA PHE A 47 31.04 12.09 -12.45
C PHE A 47 30.00 12.17 -11.32
N VAL A 48 30.27 11.46 -10.22
CA VAL A 48 29.52 11.55 -8.98
C VAL A 48 30.48 11.73 -7.81
N CYS A 49 30.19 12.71 -6.98
CA CYS A 49 30.87 12.94 -5.71
C CYS A 49 29.83 13.04 -4.59
N ALA A 50 30.05 12.34 -3.51
CA ALA A 50 29.22 12.47 -2.31
C ALA A 50 30.09 12.67 -1.07
N ARG A 51 29.65 13.56 -0.18
CA ARG A 51 30.28 13.86 1.11
C ARG A 51 29.28 13.64 2.25
N LEU A 52 29.73 12.97 3.30
CA LEU A 52 29.02 12.78 4.55
C LEU A 52 29.94 13.18 5.70
N PHE A 53 29.69 14.34 6.32
CA PHE A 53 30.61 15.02 7.26
C PHE A 53 32.00 15.19 6.63
N ASP A 54 33.03 14.59 7.20
CA ASP A 54 34.42 14.69 6.75
C ASP A 54 34.84 13.61 5.73
N LYS A 55 33.93 12.61 5.48
CA LYS A 55 34.19 11.52 4.53
C LYS A 55 33.64 11.88 3.15
N SER A 56 34.46 11.74 2.12
CA SER A 56 34.05 11.98 0.72
C SER A 56 34.47 10.84 -0.18
N ILE A 57 33.62 10.51 -1.14
CA ILE A 57 33.88 9.51 -2.17
C ILE A 57 33.45 10.09 -3.51
N SER A 58 34.29 9.87 -4.54
CA SER A 58 33.95 10.25 -5.91
C SER A 58 34.29 9.10 -6.87
N LYS A 59 33.49 8.98 -7.92
CA LYS A 59 33.69 8.03 -9.01
C LYS A 59 33.33 8.65 -10.35
N THR A 60 33.93 8.11 -11.40
CA THR A 60 33.61 8.43 -12.80
C THR A 60 33.18 7.18 -13.55
N HIS A 61 32.38 7.38 -14.59
CA HIS A 61 31.99 6.36 -15.55
C HIS A 61 31.99 6.95 -16.96
N ILE A 62 32.52 6.22 -17.94
CA ILE A 62 32.47 6.61 -19.35
C ILE A 62 31.34 5.81 -20.00
N LEU A 63 30.28 6.53 -20.39
CA LEU A 63 29.09 5.95 -21.02
C LEU A 63 29.46 5.32 -22.37
N LYS A 64 29.09 4.06 -22.58
CA LYS A 64 29.26 3.34 -23.83
C LYS A 64 28.03 3.53 -24.72
N GLU A 65 28.21 3.24 -26.01
CA GLU A 65 27.21 3.51 -27.06
C GLU A 65 25.86 2.80 -26.84
N ASN A 66 25.84 1.64 -26.15
CA ASN A 66 24.63 0.86 -25.89
C ASN A 66 24.13 0.94 -24.43
N GLU A 67 24.69 1.84 -23.61
CA GLU A 67 24.29 2.01 -22.21
C GLU A 67 23.23 3.11 -22.10
N ASP A 68 22.23 2.91 -21.21
CA ASP A 68 21.24 3.93 -20.90
C ASP A 68 21.81 4.93 -19.90
N ALA A 69 21.93 6.19 -20.33
CA ALA A 69 22.57 7.24 -19.57
C ALA A 69 21.94 7.47 -18.17
N GLN A 70 20.61 7.39 -18.06
CA GLN A 70 19.90 7.57 -16.81
C GLN A 70 20.17 6.43 -15.84
N THR A 71 20.18 5.19 -16.33
CA THR A 71 20.50 3.99 -15.55
C THR A 71 21.94 4.04 -15.06
N GLU A 72 22.91 4.33 -15.93
CA GLU A 72 24.34 4.35 -15.56
C GLU A 72 24.66 5.47 -14.55
N MET A 73 24.06 6.66 -14.69
CA MET A 73 24.19 7.71 -13.67
C MET A 73 23.60 7.26 -12.31
N SER A 74 22.47 6.55 -12.33
CA SER A 74 21.83 6.04 -11.12
C SER A 74 22.68 4.94 -10.47
N VAL A 75 23.26 4.04 -11.25
CA VAL A 75 24.21 3.00 -10.79
C VAL A 75 25.46 3.63 -10.18
N LEU A 76 26.03 4.64 -10.84
CA LEU A 76 27.19 5.36 -10.33
C LEU A 76 26.90 6.02 -8.98
N LEU A 77 25.77 6.73 -8.87
CA LEU A 77 25.34 7.35 -7.62
C LEU A 77 25.08 6.31 -6.52
N TYR A 78 24.38 5.22 -6.84
CA TYR A 78 24.15 4.12 -5.90
C TYR A 78 25.45 3.55 -5.35
N ASN A 79 26.44 3.32 -6.20
CA ASN A 79 27.74 2.78 -5.79
C ASN A 79 28.52 3.73 -4.89
N VAL A 80 28.50 5.05 -5.19
CA VAL A 80 29.13 6.09 -4.36
C VAL A 80 28.44 6.17 -2.99
N LEU A 81 27.11 6.24 -2.96
CA LEU A 81 26.35 6.32 -1.71
C LEU A 81 26.44 5.05 -0.88
N SER A 82 26.44 3.88 -1.51
CA SER A 82 26.59 2.59 -0.81
C SER A 82 27.95 2.49 -0.12
N GLU A 83 29.03 2.92 -0.79
CA GLU A 83 30.37 2.90 -0.22
C GLU A 83 30.53 3.94 0.89
N LEU A 84 29.93 5.11 0.70
CA LEU A 84 29.99 6.22 1.67
C LEU A 84 29.26 5.89 2.97
N THR A 85 28.08 5.28 2.87
CA THR A 85 27.18 4.98 4.01
C THR A 85 27.37 3.59 4.60
N GLY A 86 27.99 2.66 3.86
CA GLY A 86 28.04 1.23 4.22
C GLY A 86 26.70 0.50 4.06
N PHE A 87 25.64 1.17 3.57
CA PHE A 87 24.32 0.60 3.36
C PHE A 87 24.08 0.30 1.88
N LYS A 88 23.58 -0.90 1.59
CA LYS A 88 23.20 -1.32 0.24
C LYS A 88 21.69 -1.57 0.20
N PRO A 89 20.89 -0.63 -0.29
CA PRO A 89 19.45 -0.82 -0.47
C PRO A 89 19.15 -2.09 -1.26
N PRO A 90 18.30 -3.02 -0.76
CA PRO A 90 18.15 -4.34 -1.36
C PRO A 90 17.42 -4.33 -2.72
N TRP A 91 16.72 -3.26 -3.03
CA TRP A 91 16.10 -3.03 -4.35
C TRP A 91 17.00 -2.25 -5.32
N GLY A 92 18.28 -2.05 -4.98
CA GLY A 92 19.24 -1.34 -5.83
C GLY A 92 18.78 0.07 -6.17
N ILE A 93 18.83 0.41 -7.46
CA ILE A 93 18.39 1.71 -7.98
C ILE A 93 16.88 1.79 -8.23
N LEU A 94 16.12 0.71 -7.99
CA LEU A 94 14.67 0.72 -8.15
C LEU A 94 14.04 1.53 -7.00
N PHE A 95 13.26 2.56 -7.36
CA PHE A 95 12.45 3.34 -6.42
C PHE A 95 10.96 3.37 -6.80
N GLY A 96 10.57 2.64 -7.86
CA GLY A 96 9.19 2.49 -8.29
C GLY A 96 8.34 1.71 -7.28
N VAL A 97 7.04 1.99 -7.29
CA VAL A 97 6.09 1.45 -6.29
C VAL A 97 5.60 0.03 -6.59
N ARG A 98 5.86 -0.52 -7.79
CA ARG A 98 5.30 -1.80 -8.27
C ARG A 98 6.37 -2.69 -8.89
N PRO A 99 7.26 -3.30 -8.09
CA PRO A 99 8.33 -4.15 -8.63
C PRO A 99 7.80 -5.38 -9.40
N ALA A 100 6.71 -6.02 -8.93
CA ALA A 100 6.13 -7.18 -9.61
C ALA A 100 5.57 -6.81 -10.99
N LYS A 101 4.85 -5.69 -11.12
CA LYS A 101 4.36 -5.19 -12.42
C LYS A 101 5.51 -4.84 -13.38
N LEU A 102 6.61 -4.31 -12.85
CA LEU A 102 7.80 -4.05 -13.65
C LEU A 102 8.45 -5.37 -14.11
N MET A 103 8.55 -6.36 -13.23
CA MET A 103 9.05 -7.70 -13.55
C MET A 103 8.20 -8.37 -14.64
N HIS A 104 6.86 -8.27 -14.53
CA HIS A 104 5.93 -8.79 -15.53
C HIS A 104 6.24 -8.21 -16.91
N ARG A 105 6.34 -6.87 -17.02
CA ARG A 105 6.67 -6.22 -18.29
C ARG A 105 7.98 -6.71 -18.89
N PHE A 106 9.05 -6.78 -18.10
CA PHE A 106 10.33 -7.27 -18.60
C PHE A 106 10.32 -8.77 -18.94
N ALA A 107 9.54 -9.56 -18.19
CA ALA A 107 9.39 -10.99 -18.52
C ALA A 107 8.65 -11.18 -19.86
N ASP A 108 7.66 -10.36 -20.17
CA ASP A 108 6.97 -10.37 -21.47
C ASP A 108 7.88 -9.89 -22.61
N GLU A 109 8.71 -8.86 -22.38
CA GLU A 109 9.59 -8.28 -23.39
C GLU A 109 10.81 -9.15 -23.73
N MET A 110 11.45 -9.79 -22.72
CA MET A 110 12.72 -10.46 -22.91
C MET A 110 12.80 -11.89 -22.34
N GLY A 111 11.73 -12.37 -21.74
CA GLY A 111 11.69 -13.65 -21.02
C GLY A 111 12.15 -13.55 -19.56
N GLU A 112 11.57 -14.37 -18.68
CA GLU A 112 11.77 -14.31 -17.23
C GLU A 112 13.24 -14.39 -16.79
N LYS A 113 14.02 -15.31 -17.41
CA LYS A 113 15.44 -15.48 -17.05
C LYS A 113 16.26 -14.22 -17.37
N ALA A 114 16.00 -13.57 -18.51
CA ALA A 114 16.68 -12.34 -18.89
C ALA A 114 16.22 -11.17 -17.99
N ALA A 115 14.94 -11.07 -17.71
CA ALA A 115 14.36 -10.07 -16.80
C ALA A 115 14.97 -10.19 -15.39
N ARG A 116 15.10 -11.43 -14.86
CA ARG A 116 15.77 -11.69 -13.58
C ARG A 116 17.21 -11.19 -13.58
N ASN A 117 17.97 -11.53 -14.61
CA ASN A 117 19.36 -11.08 -14.73
C ASN A 117 19.46 -9.54 -14.85
N TYR A 118 18.52 -8.92 -15.55
CA TYR A 118 18.47 -7.46 -15.69
C TYR A 118 18.20 -6.78 -14.35
N PHE A 119 17.26 -7.29 -13.53
CA PHE A 119 17.01 -6.77 -12.19
C PHE A 119 18.25 -6.85 -11.28
N ILE A 120 18.97 -7.95 -11.34
CA ILE A 120 20.17 -8.17 -10.50
C ILE A 120 21.37 -7.34 -11.00
N ASN A 121 21.66 -7.38 -12.28
CA ASN A 121 22.90 -6.83 -12.81
C ASN A 121 22.81 -5.36 -13.18
N THR A 122 21.63 -4.91 -13.67
CA THR A 122 21.42 -3.52 -14.11
C THR A 122 20.78 -2.69 -13.01
N PHE A 123 19.69 -3.17 -12.41
CA PHE A 123 19.05 -2.42 -11.32
C PHE A 123 19.70 -2.65 -9.96
N LEU A 124 20.63 -3.57 -9.82
CA LEU A 124 21.34 -3.88 -8.58
C LEU A 124 20.41 -4.38 -7.45
N ALA A 125 19.24 -4.90 -7.81
CA ALA A 125 18.36 -5.57 -6.87
C ALA A 125 19.00 -6.88 -6.37
N THR A 126 18.82 -7.21 -5.09
CA THR A 126 19.35 -8.48 -4.58
C THR A 126 18.63 -9.67 -5.23
N PRO A 127 19.30 -10.84 -5.37
CA PRO A 127 18.64 -12.05 -5.88
C PRO A 127 17.35 -12.39 -5.12
N GLN A 128 17.35 -12.25 -3.80
CA GLN A 128 16.20 -12.55 -2.94
C GLN A 128 15.00 -11.65 -3.25
N LYS A 129 15.22 -10.33 -3.43
CA LYS A 129 14.14 -9.39 -3.78
C LYS A 129 13.65 -9.60 -5.21
N THR A 130 14.56 -9.95 -6.11
CA THR A 130 14.21 -10.28 -7.50
C THR A 130 13.35 -11.54 -7.56
N ASP A 131 13.73 -12.58 -6.83
CA ASP A 131 12.97 -13.84 -6.76
C ASP A 131 11.60 -13.64 -6.10
N LEU A 132 11.50 -12.79 -5.07
CA LEU A 132 10.24 -12.38 -4.47
C LEU A 132 9.32 -11.68 -5.51
N ALA A 133 9.86 -10.76 -6.32
CA ALA A 133 9.08 -10.09 -7.37
C ALA A 133 8.56 -11.07 -8.43
N ILE A 134 9.36 -12.10 -8.80
CA ILE A 134 8.96 -13.16 -9.73
C ILE A 134 7.86 -14.02 -9.12
N GLU A 135 8.01 -14.43 -7.85
CA GLU A 135 7.02 -15.26 -7.16
C GLU A 135 5.66 -14.54 -7.06
N VAL A 136 5.67 -13.25 -6.68
CA VAL A 136 4.47 -12.40 -6.67
C VAL A 136 3.86 -12.29 -8.06
N MET A 137 4.65 -12.00 -9.09
CA MET A 137 4.19 -11.92 -10.49
C MET A 137 3.45 -13.20 -10.91
N HIS A 138 3.97 -14.38 -10.58
CA HIS A 138 3.32 -15.65 -10.91
C HIS A 138 1.96 -15.84 -10.23
N HIS A 139 1.81 -15.36 -8.99
CA HIS A 139 0.52 -15.42 -8.28
C HIS A 139 -0.46 -14.36 -8.77
N GLU A 140 0.00 -13.12 -8.97
CA GLU A 140 -0.82 -12.04 -9.55
C GLU A 140 -1.38 -12.45 -10.92
N ASN A 141 -0.57 -13.05 -11.81
CA ASN A 141 -1.00 -13.45 -13.14
C ASN A 141 -2.17 -14.44 -13.13
N LYS A 142 -2.22 -15.37 -12.18
CA LYS A 142 -3.35 -16.30 -12.03
C LYS A 142 -4.66 -15.55 -11.72
N ILE A 143 -4.57 -14.51 -10.88
CA ILE A 143 -5.72 -13.71 -10.46
C ILE A 143 -6.14 -12.75 -11.57
N ILE A 144 -5.17 -12.07 -12.20
CA ILE A 144 -5.40 -11.11 -13.28
C ILE A 144 -6.08 -11.76 -14.48
N SER A 145 -5.66 -12.99 -14.85
CA SER A 145 -6.22 -13.74 -15.98
C SER A 145 -7.72 -14.09 -15.81
N LEU A 146 -8.25 -13.97 -14.61
CA LEU A 146 -9.66 -14.25 -14.33
C LEU A 146 -10.56 -13.01 -14.51
N SER A 147 -9.96 -11.82 -14.65
CA SER A 147 -10.69 -10.58 -14.93
C SER A 147 -11.07 -10.49 -16.41
N SER A 148 -12.27 -10.02 -16.70
CA SER A 148 -12.74 -9.79 -18.07
C SER A 148 -12.71 -8.30 -18.43
N HIS A 149 -12.84 -8.01 -19.72
CA HIS A 149 -12.77 -6.65 -20.26
C HIS A 149 -13.77 -5.67 -19.60
N ASN A 150 -14.98 -6.16 -19.25
CA ASN A 150 -16.02 -5.38 -18.58
C ASN A 150 -16.03 -5.53 -17.05
N SER A 151 -15.00 -6.12 -16.46
CA SER A 151 -14.91 -6.27 -14.99
C SER A 151 -14.63 -4.95 -14.29
N PHE A 152 -15.16 -4.81 -13.08
CA PHE A 152 -14.80 -3.71 -12.17
C PHE A 152 -14.83 -4.16 -10.71
N SER A 153 -14.19 -3.39 -9.85
CA SER A 153 -14.24 -3.50 -8.39
C SER A 153 -15.01 -2.34 -7.77
N LEU A 154 -15.70 -2.58 -6.67
CA LEU A 154 -16.36 -1.55 -5.88
C LEU A 154 -15.58 -1.32 -4.57
N TYR A 155 -15.14 -0.09 -4.34
CA TYR A 155 -14.53 0.35 -3.08
C TYR A 155 -15.46 1.25 -2.30
N VAL A 156 -15.71 0.91 -1.04
CA VAL A 156 -16.57 1.68 -0.13
C VAL A 156 -15.71 2.27 0.99
N SER A 157 -15.57 3.59 1.01
CA SER A 157 -14.76 4.31 1.98
C SER A 157 -15.56 4.65 3.22
N ILE A 158 -15.06 4.25 4.40
CA ILE A 158 -15.59 4.66 5.71
C ILE A 158 -14.50 5.47 6.43
N PRO A 159 -14.57 6.82 6.41
CA PRO A 159 -13.48 7.69 6.86
C PRO A 159 -13.49 7.95 8.38
N PHE A 160 -13.96 7.00 9.16
CA PHE A 160 -14.06 7.09 10.61
C PHE A 160 -13.20 6.04 11.29
N CYS A 161 -12.54 6.42 12.40
CA CYS A 161 -11.75 5.55 13.26
C CYS A 161 -12.07 5.83 14.74
N PRO A 162 -11.89 4.87 15.66
CA PRO A 162 -11.98 5.15 17.10
C PRO A 162 -10.99 6.22 17.52
N THR A 163 -9.72 6.09 17.11
CA THR A 163 -8.63 7.05 17.34
C THR A 163 -7.77 7.15 16.10
N ARG A 164 -6.98 8.23 15.95
CA ARG A 164 -6.03 8.39 14.87
C ARG A 164 -4.68 7.85 15.27
N CYS A 165 -4.20 6.84 14.53
CA CYS A 165 -2.86 6.29 14.72
C CYS A 165 -1.79 7.29 14.23
N ALA A 166 -0.64 7.34 14.93
CA ALA A 166 0.41 8.32 14.67
C ALA A 166 1.06 8.18 13.27
N TYR A 167 1.14 6.96 12.74
CA TYR A 167 1.71 6.65 11.41
C TYR A 167 0.70 6.83 10.26
N CYS A 168 -0.61 6.93 10.57
CA CYS A 168 -1.65 6.85 9.55
C CYS A 168 -1.71 8.12 8.70
N SER A 169 -1.61 7.95 7.39
CA SER A 169 -1.74 9.03 6.40
C SER A 169 -3.14 9.12 5.78
N PHE A 170 -4.00 8.16 6.04
CA PHE A 170 -5.37 8.21 5.57
C PHE A 170 -6.15 9.33 6.26
N VAL A 171 -7.07 9.91 5.51
CA VAL A 171 -8.01 10.89 6.06
C VAL A 171 -9.05 10.15 6.86
N SER A 172 -8.80 10.04 8.16
CA SER A 172 -9.76 9.47 9.09
C SER A 172 -10.05 10.46 10.21
N HIS A 173 -11.30 10.45 10.64
CA HIS A 173 -11.78 11.28 11.72
C HIS A 173 -12.09 10.43 12.93
N SER A 174 -11.63 10.87 14.12
CA SER A 174 -12.02 10.21 15.36
C SER A 174 -13.53 10.34 15.58
N ILE A 175 -14.21 9.22 15.80
CA ILE A 175 -15.65 9.19 16.09
C ILE A 175 -16.01 9.98 17.35
N GLU A 176 -15.10 10.10 18.32
CA GLU A 176 -15.31 10.93 19.52
C GLU A 176 -15.69 12.38 19.15
N LYS A 177 -15.11 12.90 18.05
CA LYS A 177 -15.33 14.28 17.59
C LYS A 177 -16.40 14.39 16.49
N THR A 178 -16.69 13.32 15.77
CA THR A 178 -17.48 13.34 14.54
C THR A 178 -18.69 12.41 14.57
N HIS A 179 -19.06 11.90 15.74
CA HIS A 179 -20.20 10.99 15.91
C HIS A 179 -21.50 11.51 15.23
N LYS A 180 -21.75 12.82 15.29
CA LYS A 180 -22.94 13.43 14.66
C LYS A 180 -22.95 13.34 13.14
N LEU A 181 -21.81 13.08 12.50
CA LEU A 181 -21.69 12.95 11.04
C LEU A 181 -21.98 11.52 10.56
N LEU A 182 -21.98 10.51 11.43
CA LEU A 182 -22.11 9.10 11.04
C LEU A 182 -23.41 8.83 10.30
N GLU A 183 -24.55 9.21 10.89
CA GLU A 183 -25.86 8.92 10.31
C GLU A 183 -26.09 9.67 8.98
N PRO A 184 -25.89 11.01 8.90
CA PRO A 184 -25.97 11.72 7.62
C PRO A 184 -25.02 11.17 6.57
N TYR A 185 -23.82 10.75 6.98
CA TYR A 185 -22.83 10.15 6.07
C TYR A 185 -23.34 8.83 5.47
N VAL A 186 -23.86 7.92 6.30
CA VAL A 186 -24.40 6.63 5.86
C VAL A 186 -25.61 6.83 4.93
N ASP A 187 -26.49 7.76 5.22
CA ASP A 187 -27.64 8.09 4.38
C ASP A 187 -27.21 8.52 2.95
N LEU A 188 -26.20 9.38 2.87
CA LEU A 188 -25.69 9.87 1.60
C LEU A 188 -24.86 8.79 0.87
N LEU A 189 -24.11 7.97 1.61
CA LEU A 189 -23.36 6.86 1.06
C LEU A 189 -24.28 5.82 0.41
N CYS A 190 -25.45 5.55 1.01
CA CYS A 190 -26.49 4.72 0.41
C CYS A 190 -26.94 5.29 -0.96
N LYS A 191 -27.20 6.61 -1.03
CA LYS A 191 -27.59 7.25 -2.31
C LYS A 191 -26.47 7.22 -3.35
N GLU A 192 -25.21 7.40 -2.93
CA GLU A 192 -24.06 7.30 -3.85
C GLU A 192 -23.88 5.88 -4.38
N LEU A 193 -24.04 4.85 -3.53
CA LEU A 193 -24.04 3.45 -3.92
C LEU A 193 -25.15 3.13 -4.92
N GLU A 194 -26.39 3.59 -4.68
CA GLU A 194 -27.51 3.43 -5.60
C GLU A 194 -27.20 4.05 -6.97
N LYS A 195 -26.74 5.30 -7.02
CA LYS A 195 -26.37 5.94 -8.28
C LYS A 195 -25.22 5.23 -8.99
N THR A 196 -24.22 4.75 -8.23
CA THR A 196 -23.07 4.02 -8.79
C THR A 196 -23.51 2.68 -9.38
N GLY A 197 -24.42 1.96 -8.73
CA GLY A 197 -25.00 0.73 -9.24
C GLY A 197 -25.79 0.95 -10.53
N GLN A 198 -26.60 2.02 -10.61
CA GLN A 198 -27.32 2.40 -11.82
C GLN A 198 -26.35 2.65 -12.99
N VAL A 199 -25.24 3.36 -12.75
CA VAL A 199 -24.23 3.63 -13.78
C VAL A 199 -23.54 2.31 -14.21
N ALA A 200 -23.13 1.46 -13.28
CA ALA A 200 -22.49 0.19 -13.60
C ALA A 200 -23.42 -0.71 -14.44
N LYS A 201 -24.70 -0.78 -14.07
CA LYS A 201 -25.73 -1.55 -14.79
C LYS A 201 -25.96 -1.00 -16.20
N ALA A 202 -26.07 0.32 -16.36
CA ALA A 202 -26.25 0.96 -17.66
C ALA A 202 -25.08 0.71 -18.62
N LEU A 203 -23.88 0.57 -18.08
CA LEU A 203 -22.65 0.27 -18.83
C LEU A 203 -22.41 -1.24 -19.05
N GLY A 204 -23.26 -2.13 -18.52
CA GLY A 204 -23.10 -3.57 -18.65
C GLY A 204 -21.85 -4.13 -17.96
N LEU A 205 -21.40 -3.47 -16.88
CA LEU A 205 -20.18 -3.84 -16.19
C LEU A 205 -20.42 -4.98 -15.19
N ARG A 206 -19.40 -5.82 -15.02
CA ARG A 206 -19.39 -7.02 -14.19
C ARG A 206 -18.64 -6.75 -12.88
N LEU A 207 -19.35 -6.85 -11.74
CA LEU A 207 -18.74 -6.65 -10.42
C LEU A 207 -17.96 -7.89 -9.98
N GLU A 208 -16.64 -7.73 -9.80
CA GLU A 208 -15.72 -8.81 -9.39
C GLU A 208 -15.48 -8.82 -7.89
N THR A 209 -15.26 -7.63 -7.30
CA THR A 209 -14.94 -7.51 -5.87
C THR A 209 -15.64 -6.33 -5.22
N VAL A 210 -16.02 -6.49 -3.96
CA VAL A 210 -16.46 -5.41 -3.07
C VAL A 210 -15.49 -5.31 -1.90
N TYR A 211 -14.98 -4.10 -1.64
CA TYR A 211 -14.02 -3.86 -0.58
C TYR A 211 -14.42 -2.64 0.27
N PHE A 212 -14.66 -2.84 1.55
CA PHE A 212 -14.89 -1.79 2.54
C PHE A 212 -13.58 -1.48 3.27
N GLY A 213 -13.15 -0.23 3.17
CA GLY A 213 -11.91 0.23 3.79
C GLY A 213 -11.93 1.71 4.15
N GLY A 214 -10.74 2.30 4.24
CA GLY A 214 -10.55 3.72 4.52
C GLY A 214 -10.03 3.99 5.93
N GLY A 215 -10.91 4.30 6.86
CA GLY A 215 -10.61 4.39 8.29
C GLY A 215 -10.77 3.03 8.97
N THR A 216 -11.94 2.80 9.51
CA THR A 216 -12.31 1.51 10.13
C THR A 216 -13.81 1.27 9.89
N PRO A 217 -14.18 0.47 8.91
CA PRO A 217 -15.59 0.20 8.58
C PRO A 217 -16.44 -0.27 9.77
N THR A 218 -15.87 -1.04 10.67
CA THR A 218 -16.54 -1.52 11.88
C THR A 218 -16.73 -0.44 12.99
N THR A 219 -16.41 0.83 12.72
CA THR A 219 -16.88 1.96 13.52
C THR A 219 -18.37 2.19 13.36
N LEU A 220 -18.95 1.78 12.24
CA LEU A 220 -20.38 1.79 12.03
C LEU A 220 -21.06 0.72 12.90
N SER A 221 -22.32 0.95 13.27
CA SER A 221 -23.16 -0.05 13.95
C SER A 221 -23.54 -1.19 13.02
N ALA A 222 -23.95 -2.33 13.56
CA ALA A 222 -24.45 -3.45 12.76
C ALA A 222 -25.61 -3.03 11.85
N SER A 223 -26.55 -2.20 12.34
CA SER A 223 -27.67 -1.70 11.54
C SER A 223 -27.22 -0.77 10.41
N GLN A 224 -26.23 0.12 10.64
CA GLN A 224 -25.67 0.96 9.58
C GLN A 224 -24.94 0.15 8.51
N LEU A 225 -24.19 -0.87 8.91
CA LEU A 225 -23.54 -1.81 7.98
C LEU A 225 -24.58 -2.57 7.16
N SER A 226 -25.61 -3.14 7.79
CA SER A 226 -26.70 -3.84 7.10
C SER A 226 -27.37 -2.97 6.05
N ARG A 227 -27.67 -1.70 6.36
CA ARG A 227 -28.23 -0.76 5.37
C ARG A 227 -27.34 -0.60 4.12
N LEU A 228 -26.04 -0.51 4.29
CA LEU A 228 -25.11 -0.42 3.15
C LEU A 228 -25.09 -1.70 2.34
N PHE A 229 -25.11 -2.86 3.01
CA PHE A 229 -25.16 -4.17 2.34
C PHE A 229 -26.45 -4.38 1.56
N ASP A 230 -27.62 -4.02 2.16
CA ASP A 230 -28.91 -4.09 1.48
C ASP A 230 -28.96 -3.23 0.20
N VAL A 231 -28.34 -2.03 0.25
CA VAL A 231 -28.24 -1.15 -0.92
C VAL A 231 -27.35 -1.76 -1.99
N ILE A 232 -26.23 -2.40 -1.61
CA ILE A 232 -25.35 -3.08 -2.57
C ILE A 232 -26.08 -4.26 -3.21
N GLU A 233 -26.70 -5.12 -2.41
CA GLU A 233 -27.45 -6.28 -2.90
C GLU A 233 -28.56 -5.88 -3.88
N LYS A 234 -29.26 -4.79 -3.58
CA LYS A 234 -30.38 -4.30 -4.42
C LYS A 234 -29.93 -3.68 -5.74
N ASN A 235 -28.75 -3.03 -5.78
CA ASN A 235 -28.34 -2.20 -6.91
C ASN A 235 -27.21 -2.78 -7.76
N PHE A 236 -26.54 -3.84 -7.31
CA PHE A 236 -25.46 -4.49 -8.05
C PHE A 236 -25.78 -5.95 -8.30
N ASP A 237 -25.33 -6.47 -9.43
CA ASP A 237 -25.39 -7.91 -9.71
C ASP A 237 -24.25 -8.62 -8.96
N LEU A 238 -24.59 -9.33 -7.90
CA LEU A 238 -23.63 -10.08 -7.07
C LEU A 238 -23.38 -11.50 -7.59
N SER A 239 -24.05 -11.94 -8.66
CA SER A 239 -23.85 -13.28 -9.22
C SER A 239 -22.45 -13.52 -9.75
N THR A 240 -21.76 -12.45 -10.10
CA THR A 240 -20.36 -12.46 -10.60
C THR A 240 -19.33 -12.11 -9.53
N LEU A 241 -19.80 -11.83 -8.30
CA LEU A 241 -18.93 -11.42 -7.19
C LEU A 241 -18.03 -12.58 -6.74
N ARG A 242 -16.74 -12.33 -6.74
CA ARG A 242 -15.71 -13.32 -6.36
C ARG A 242 -15.12 -13.06 -4.98
N GLU A 243 -15.15 -11.80 -4.54
CA GLU A 243 -14.64 -11.42 -3.22
C GLU A 243 -15.51 -10.32 -2.61
N TYR A 244 -15.85 -10.50 -1.33
CA TYR A 244 -16.46 -9.47 -0.50
C TYR A 244 -15.64 -9.31 0.77
N THR A 245 -14.88 -8.22 0.84
CA THR A 245 -13.95 -7.92 1.94
C THR A 245 -14.41 -6.72 2.73
N VAL A 246 -14.33 -6.81 4.07
CA VAL A 246 -14.56 -5.68 4.99
C VAL A 246 -13.40 -5.59 5.99
N GLU A 247 -12.78 -4.41 6.08
CA GLU A 247 -11.77 -4.14 7.10
C GLU A 247 -12.43 -4.01 8.48
N ALA A 248 -12.26 -5.01 9.34
CA ALA A 248 -12.51 -4.93 10.77
C ALA A 248 -11.19 -4.60 11.50
N GLY A 249 -10.44 -3.64 10.94
CA GLY A 249 -9.03 -3.39 11.21
C GLY A 249 -8.67 -2.90 12.61
N ARG A 250 -9.66 -2.68 13.46
CA ARG A 250 -9.49 -2.27 14.87
C ARG A 250 -10.19 -3.27 15.78
N PRO A 251 -9.45 -4.09 16.54
CA PRO A 251 -10.02 -5.09 17.47
C PRO A 251 -11.05 -4.51 18.44
N ASP A 252 -10.84 -3.28 18.90
CA ASP A 252 -11.73 -2.54 19.80
C ASP A 252 -13.08 -2.14 19.16
N THR A 253 -13.28 -2.35 17.86
CA THR A 253 -14.55 -2.12 17.15
C THR A 253 -15.28 -3.40 16.76
N VAL A 254 -14.66 -4.56 16.98
CA VAL A 254 -15.20 -5.87 16.61
C VAL A 254 -16.19 -6.35 17.68
N THR A 255 -17.45 -6.59 17.28
CA THR A 255 -18.51 -7.13 18.15
C THR A 255 -19.27 -8.25 17.43
N GLU A 256 -19.90 -9.14 18.18
CA GLU A 256 -20.59 -10.31 17.61
C GLU A 256 -21.73 -9.90 16.65
N ASP A 257 -22.52 -8.88 17.01
CA ASP A 257 -23.61 -8.36 16.17
C ASP A 257 -23.10 -7.82 14.82
N LYS A 258 -21.97 -7.10 14.80
CA LYS A 258 -21.36 -6.61 13.56
C LYS A 258 -20.82 -7.78 12.72
N LEU A 259 -20.12 -8.72 13.33
CA LEU A 259 -19.61 -9.90 12.62
C LEU A 259 -20.76 -10.72 12.01
N MET A 260 -21.86 -10.87 12.74
CA MET A 260 -23.05 -11.56 12.21
C MET A 260 -23.70 -10.77 11.07
N ALA A 261 -23.75 -9.43 11.13
CA ALA A 261 -24.22 -8.62 10.02
C ALA A 261 -23.35 -8.76 8.77
N LEU A 262 -22.00 -8.74 8.94
CA LEU A 262 -21.06 -9.00 7.85
C LEU A 262 -21.29 -10.39 7.24
N LYS A 263 -21.40 -11.42 8.08
CA LYS A 263 -21.60 -12.78 7.63
C LYS A 263 -22.94 -12.97 6.89
N GLY A 264 -24.00 -12.38 7.42
CA GLY A 264 -25.33 -12.38 6.80
C GLY A 264 -25.37 -11.74 5.41
N ALA A 265 -24.54 -10.73 5.17
CA ALA A 265 -24.38 -10.08 3.87
C ALA A 265 -23.47 -10.82 2.88
N GLY A 266 -22.96 -12.01 3.23
CA GLY A 266 -22.06 -12.77 2.36
C GLY A 266 -20.62 -12.31 2.36
N VAL A 267 -20.18 -11.45 3.33
CA VAL A 267 -18.77 -11.08 3.48
C VAL A 267 -17.95 -12.33 3.74
N GLY A 268 -17.06 -12.65 2.82
CA GLY A 268 -16.21 -13.83 2.90
C GLY A 268 -14.87 -13.58 3.59
N ARG A 269 -14.34 -12.36 3.48
CA ARG A 269 -13.01 -11.98 3.99
C ARG A 269 -13.11 -10.75 4.90
N ILE A 270 -12.42 -10.81 6.03
CA ILE A 270 -12.25 -9.66 6.93
C ILE A 270 -10.78 -9.47 7.27
N SER A 271 -10.42 -8.28 7.76
CA SER A 271 -9.11 -8.07 8.36
C SER A 271 -9.22 -7.65 9.82
N ILE A 272 -8.40 -8.26 10.69
CA ILE A 272 -8.24 -7.87 12.10
C ILE A 272 -6.76 -7.51 12.27
N ASN A 273 -6.46 -6.21 12.38
CA ASN A 273 -5.11 -5.71 12.18
C ASN A 273 -4.43 -5.36 13.51
N PRO A 274 -3.54 -6.24 14.05
CA PRO A 274 -2.77 -5.96 15.25
C PRO A 274 -1.80 -4.78 15.05
N GLN A 275 -1.12 -4.70 13.92
CA GLN A 275 0.06 -3.90 13.59
C GLN A 275 1.31 -4.35 14.37
N SER A 276 1.19 -4.66 15.64
CA SER A 276 2.16 -5.30 16.53
C SER A 276 1.40 -6.07 17.63
N PHE A 277 2.02 -7.11 18.17
CA PHE A 277 1.54 -7.78 19.40
C PHE A 277 2.32 -7.31 20.65
N ASN A 278 2.96 -6.14 20.60
CA ASN A 278 3.60 -5.49 21.74
C ASN A 278 2.79 -4.28 22.18
N ASP A 279 2.24 -4.34 23.39
CA ASP A 279 1.34 -3.31 23.92
C ASP A 279 2.05 -1.95 24.13
N GLU A 280 3.36 -1.90 24.43
CA GLU A 280 4.12 -0.65 24.50
C GLU A 280 4.26 0.02 23.11
N VAL A 281 4.47 -0.78 22.07
CA VAL A 281 4.50 -0.31 20.68
C VAL A 281 3.13 0.22 20.28
N LEU A 282 2.05 -0.51 20.60
CA LEU A 282 0.68 -0.10 20.30
C LEU A 282 0.33 1.24 20.96
N ASP A 283 0.68 1.42 22.23
CA ASP A 283 0.47 2.68 22.94
C ASP A 283 1.25 3.83 22.29
N THR A 284 2.51 3.59 21.96
CA THR A 284 3.40 4.60 21.32
C THR A 284 2.83 5.10 19.99
N ILE A 285 2.20 4.23 19.19
CA ILE A 285 1.59 4.60 17.91
C ILE A 285 0.13 5.10 18.04
N GLY A 286 -0.38 5.25 19.27
CA GLY A 286 -1.73 5.76 19.55
C GLY A 286 -2.85 4.78 19.26
N ARG A 287 -2.56 3.48 19.29
CA ARG A 287 -3.58 2.42 19.25
C ARG A 287 -4.00 2.06 20.68
N ARG A 288 -5.29 2.22 20.99
CA ARG A 288 -5.82 1.99 22.34
C ARG A 288 -6.29 0.56 22.60
N HIS A 289 -5.96 -0.39 21.73
CA HIS A 289 -6.23 -1.80 21.97
C HIS A 289 -4.95 -2.53 22.40
N THR A 290 -5.12 -3.67 23.05
CA THR A 290 -4.04 -4.55 23.47
C THR A 290 -3.89 -5.75 22.53
N SER A 291 -2.74 -6.42 22.62
CA SER A 291 -2.48 -7.72 21.96
C SER A 291 -3.55 -8.75 22.31
N LYS A 292 -3.97 -8.81 23.60
CA LYS A 292 -5.05 -9.69 24.05
C LYS A 292 -6.36 -9.40 23.35
N GLN A 293 -6.76 -8.15 23.21
CA GLN A 293 -7.99 -7.77 22.50
C GLN A 293 -7.96 -8.20 21.04
N THR A 294 -6.78 -8.18 20.40
CA THR A 294 -6.62 -8.69 19.04
C THR A 294 -6.87 -10.20 18.97
N ILE A 295 -6.30 -10.97 19.91
CA ILE A 295 -6.51 -12.42 20.00
C ILE A 295 -7.99 -12.75 20.27
N ASP A 296 -8.62 -12.02 21.19
CA ASP A 296 -10.03 -12.20 21.55
C ASP A 296 -10.95 -11.89 20.33
N ALA A 297 -10.67 -10.80 19.59
CA ALA A 297 -11.41 -10.43 18.38
C ALA A 297 -11.26 -11.46 17.25
N PHE A 298 -10.04 -12.01 17.09
CA PHE A 298 -9.78 -13.08 16.13
C PHE A 298 -10.56 -14.36 16.50
N ALA A 299 -10.53 -14.77 17.78
CA ALA A 299 -11.29 -15.93 18.25
C ALA A 299 -12.81 -15.72 18.09
N LEU A 300 -13.31 -14.51 18.34
CA LEU A 300 -14.72 -14.16 18.12
C LEU A 300 -15.10 -14.26 16.64
N ALA A 301 -14.25 -13.75 15.73
CA ALA A 301 -14.47 -13.86 14.30
C ALA A 301 -14.52 -15.33 13.85
N ARG A 302 -13.63 -16.17 14.36
CA ARG A 302 -13.69 -17.63 14.12
C ARG A 302 -14.99 -18.24 14.60
N LYS A 303 -15.43 -17.89 15.82
CA LYS A 303 -16.73 -18.35 16.36
C LYS A 303 -17.90 -17.94 15.48
N CYS A 304 -17.85 -16.74 14.88
CA CYS A 304 -18.85 -16.25 13.92
C CYS A 304 -18.72 -16.86 12.50
N GLY A 305 -17.80 -17.80 12.29
CA GLY A 305 -17.65 -18.56 11.05
C GLY A 305 -16.82 -17.91 9.97
N PHE A 306 -15.94 -16.96 10.29
CA PHE A 306 -14.97 -16.40 9.34
C PHE A 306 -13.75 -17.32 9.22
N ASN A 307 -13.46 -17.76 8.00
CA ASN A 307 -12.36 -18.64 7.64
C ASN A 307 -11.34 -17.99 6.69
N ASN A 308 -11.52 -16.71 6.39
CA ASN A 308 -10.56 -15.91 5.64
C ASN A 308 -10.34 -14.59 6.40
N ILE A 309 -9.35 -14.61 7.29
CA ILE A 309 -9.00 -13.47 8.14
C ILE A 309 -7.57 -13.05 7.83
N ASN A 310 -7.42 -11.77 7.47
CA ASN A 310 -6.11 -11.15 7.29
C ASN A 310 -5.66 -10.45 8.56
N MET A 311 -4.36 -10.44 8.81
CA MET A 311 -3.69 -9.65 9.84
C MET A 311 -2.63 -8.75 9.23
N ASP A 312 -2.71 -7.43 9.49
CA ASP A 312 -1.65 -6.50 9.10
C ASP A 312 -0.65 -6.32 10.24
N LEU A 313 0.63 -6.39 9.90
CA LEU A 313 1.77 -6.07 10.75
C LEU A 313 2.58 -4.93 10.12
N ILE A 314 3.26 -4.13 10.94
CA ILE A 314 4.12 -3.04 10.44
C ILE A 314 5.53 -3.23 11.00
N ALA A 315 6.50 -3.43 10.11
CA ALA A 315 7.93 -3.41 10.43
C ALA A 315 8.44 -1.97 10.57
N GLY A 316 9.31 -1.72 11.54
CA GLY A 316 9.93 -0.44 11.76
C GLY A 316 9.11 0.56 12.59
N LEU A 317 8.14 0.10 13.38
CA LEU A 317 7.41 0.96 14.31
C LEU A 317 8.34 1.49 15.42
N PRO A 318 8.10 2.73 15.92
CA PRO A 318 8.87 3.29 17.03
C PRO A 318 8.81 2.39 18.27
N LYS A 319 9.95 2.26 18.95
CA LYS A 319 10.19 1.38 20.12
C LYS A 319 10.03 -0.11 19.85
N ASP A 320 9.75 -0.52 18.62
CA ASP A 320 9.74 -1.94 18.30
C ASP A 320 11.18 -2.49 18.19
N THR A 321 11.34 -3.76 18.54
CA THR A 321 12.60 -4.47 18.47
C THR A 321 12.48 -5.67 17.54
N LEU A 322 13.59 -6.20 17.05
CA LEU A 322 13.58 -7.41 16.24
C LEU A 322 12.89 -8.58 16.96
N SER A 323 13.13 -8.74 18.26
CA SER A 323 12.52 -9.81 19.08
C SER A 323 11.01 -9.63 19.19
N SER A 324 10.56 -8.41 19.45
CA SER A 324 9.13 -8.07 19.56
C SER A 324 8.40 -8.26 18.23
N PHE A 325 9.02 -7.82 17.13
CA PHE A 325 8.44 -7.99 15.79
C PHE A 325 8.37 -9.48 15.39
N LYS A 326 9.43 -10.27 15.68
CA LYS A 326 9.42 -11.73 15.50
C LYS A 326 8.26 -12.37 16.23
N ASN A 327 8.09 -12.04 17.51
CA ASN A 327 6.95 -12.53 18.30
C ASN A 327 5.60 -12.13 17.65
N SER A 328 5.51 -10.95 17.04
CA SER A 328 4.28 -10.50 16.36
C SER A 328 3.98 -11.36 15.12
N VAL A 329 4.99 -11.66 14.30
CA VAL A 329 4.83 -12.55 13.15
C VAL A 329 4.46 -13.97 13.58
N ASP A 330 5.19 -14.52 14.54
CA ASP A 330 4.99 -15.88 15.07
C ASP A 330 3.59 -16.03 15.68
N THR A 331 3.11 -14.99 16.36
CA THR A 331 1.75 -14.97 16.95
C THR A 331 0.69 -14.98 15.83
N ALA A 332 0.83 -14.18 14.78
CA ALA A 332 -0.11 -14.18 13.66
C ALA A 332 -0.17 -15.54 12.95
N VAL A 333 0.98 -16.18 12.77
CA VAL A 333 1.08 -17.56 12.23
C VAL A 333 0.42 -18.57 13.15
N SER A 334 0.69 -18.50 14.46
CA SER A 334 0.16 -19.46 15.44
C SER A 334 -1.36 -19.36 15.61
N LEU A 335 -1.94 -18.16 15.44
CA LEU A 335 -3.39 -17.97 15.44
C LEU A 335 -4.05 -18.59 14.20
N GLY A 336 -3.27 -18.93 13.18
CA GLY A 336 -3.75 -19.54 11.96
C GLY A 336 -4.47 -18.57 11.04
N ALA A 337 -4.04 -17.31 10.98
CA ALA A 337 -4.54 -16.35 10.00
C ALA A 337 -4.32 -16.88 8.57
N GLU A 338 -5.30 -16.79 7.70
CA GLU A 338 -5.18 -17.24 6.30
C GLU A 338 -4.31 -16.32 5.48
N SER A 339 -4.29 -15.03 5.84
CA SER A 339 -3.39 -14.08 5.21
C SER A 339 -2.75 -13.16 6.26
N VAL A 340 -1.50 -12.77 5.98
CA VAL A 340 -0.72 -11.81 6.76
C VAL A 340 -0.15 -10.79 5.80
N THR A 341 -0.42 -9.52 6.04
CA THR A 341 0.22 -8.43 5.28
C THR A 341 1.29 -7.78 6.14
N VAL A 342 2.51 -7.78 5.67
CA VAL A 342 3.62 -7.10 6.34
C VAL A 342 3.90 -5.78 5.61
N HIS A 343 3.63 -4.70 6.32
CA HIS A 343 3.92 -3.35 5.86
C HIS A 343 5.26 -2.88 6.41
N THR A 344 5.98 -2.09 5.63
CA THR A 344 7.11 -1.30 6.10
C THR A 344 6.63 0.09 6.45
N LEU A 345 7.00 0.60 7.63
CA LEU A 345 6.66 1.96 8.03
C LEU A 345 7.08 2.97 6.97
N ALA A 346 6.15 3.80 6.53
CA ALA A 346 6.39 4.86 5.56
C ALA A 346 6.02 6.23 6.15
N MET A 347 6.97 7.18 6.09
CA MET A 347 6.81 8.52 6.66
C MET A 347 6.14 9.45 5.63
N LYS A 348 4.82 9.46 5.63
CA LYS A 348 4.04 10.34 4.75
C LYS A 348 3.77 11.68 5.44
N SER A 349 3.78 12.75 4.65
CA SER A 349 3.58 14.12 5.15
C SER A 349 2.29 14.34 5.94
N ALA A 350 1.26 13.53 5.70
CA ALA A 350 0.00 13.58 6.43
C ALA A 350 0.01 12.79 7.76
N ALA A 351 1.04 11.99 8.03
CA ALA A 351 1.15 11.24 9.27
C ALA A 351 1.55 12.16 10.44
N TYR A 352 0.93 11.93 11.59
CA TYR A 352 1.19 12.73 12.80
C TYR A 352 2.65 12.66 13.29
N MET A 353 3.30 11.53 13.06
CA MET A 353 4.73 11.32 13.36
C MET A 353 5.65 12.28 12.60
N VAL A 354 5.26 12.70 11.39
CA VAL A 354 6.03 13.65 10.56
C VAL A 354 5.76 15.10 10.94
N THR A 355 4.53 15.40 11.42
CA THR A 355 4.13 16.75 11.77
C THR A 355 4.61 17.19 13.16
N ARG A 356 5.04 16.24 14.00
CA ARG A 356 5.69 16.48 15.30
C ARG A 356 7.14 16.01 15.25
N GLU A 357 8.00 16.82 14.62
CA GLU A 357 9.43 16.61 14.65
C GLU A 357 9.92 16.36 16.08
N ASN A 358 10.70 15.29 16.29
CA ASN A 358 11.26 14.84 17.57
C ASN A 358 10.33 14.11 18.56
N ALA A 359 9.10 13.75 18.21
CA ALA A 359 8.21 13.04 19.13
C ALA A 359 8.39 11.50 19.12
N TYR A 360 9.06 10.93 18.10
CA TYR A 360 9.21 9.48 17.92
C TYR A 360 10.63 9.11 17.51
N ASP A 361 11.21 8.15 18.23
CA ASP A 361 12.43 7.47 17.82
C ASP A 361 12.08 6.45 16.72
N ILE A 362 12.56 6.71 15.51
CA ILE A 362 12.26 5.87 14.35
C ILE A 362 13.31 4.79 14.27
N SER A 363 12.88 3.55 14.17
CA SER A 363 13.74 2.38 14.07
C SER A 363 14.79 2.53 12.97
N ASP A 364 15.97 2.01 13.22
CA ASP A 364 17.06 1.93 12.25
C ASP A 364 16.59 1.17 11.00
N LYS A 365 17.02 1.63 9.83
CA LYS A 365 16.74 0.99 8.54
C LYS A 365 17.28 -0.44 8.45
N LEU A 366 18.41 -0.73 9.12
CA LEU A 366 18.95 -2.11 9.19
C LEU A 366 18.08 -3.01 10.06
N LEU A 367 17.60 -2.50 11.19
CA LEU A 367 16.65 -3.22 12.04
C LEU A 367 15.35 -3.53 11.28
N THR A 368 14.83 -2.55 10.53
CA THR A 368 13.63 -2.73 9.72
C THR A 368 13.85 -3.75 8.60
N PHE A 369 15.03 -3.75 7.98
CA PHE A 369 15.43 -4.76 7.01
C PHE A 369 15.39 -6.17 7.63
N ASP A 370 16.01 -6.36 8.80
CA ASP A 370 16.02 -7.65 9.49
C ASP A 370 14.61 -8.11 9.88
N MET A 371 13.72 -7.18 10.25
CA MET A 371 12.30 -7.48 10.51
C MET A 371 11.60 -8.02 9.25
N VAL A 372 11.76 -7.33 8.12
CA VAL A 372 11.13 -7.73 6.84
C VAL A 372 11.69 -9.07 6.36
N GLU A 373 13.00 -9.28 6.41
CA GLU A 373 13.62 -10.57 6.02
C GLU A 373 13.16 -11.72 6.92
N TYR A 374 13.03 -11.47 8.23
CA TYR A 374 12.46 -12.47 9.13
C TYR A 374 11.03 -12.83 8.74
N SER A 375 10.18 -11.82 8.49
CA SER A 375 8.78 -12.07 8.11
C SER A 375 8.67 -12.87 6.81
N ASN A 376 9.47 -12.51 5.79
CA ASN A 376 9.51 -13.21 4.52
C ASN A 376 9.89 -14.69 4.70
N SER A 377 10.92 -14.95 5.52
CA SER A 377 11.41 -16.31 5.78
C SER A 377 10.43 -17.12 6.63
N CYS A 378 9.89 -16.53 7.70
CA CYS A 378 8.95 -17.18 8.61
C CYS A 378 7.64 -17.53 7.91
N LEU A 379 7.03 -16.60 7.18
CA LEU A 379 5.77 -16.83 6.46
C LEU A 379 5.95 -17.89 5.37
N LYS A 380 7.03 -17.81 4.59
CA LYS A 380 7.32 -18.82 3.57
C LYS A 380 7.51 -20.21 4.17
N SER A 381 8.28 -20.35 5.25
CA SER A 381 8.49 -21.63 5.94
C SER A 381 7.23 -22.17 6.63
N SER A 382 6.25 -21.29 6.93
CA SER A 382 4.95 -21.63 7.49
C SER A 382 3.88 -21.96 6.43
N GLY A 383 4.27 -22.09 5.16
CA GLY A 383 3.40 -22.48 4.06
C GLY A 383 2.61 -21.34 3.42
N TYR A 384 2.95 -20.09 3.72
CA TYR A 384 2.38 -18.94 3.01
C TYR A 384 3.16 -18.66 1.72
N TYR A 385 2.47 -18.11 0.73
CA TYR A 385 3.08 -17.58 -0.50
C TYR A 385 2.73 -16.10 -0.68
N PRO A 386 3.64 -15.30 -1.29
CA PRO A 386 3.37 -13.89 -1.54
C PRO A 386 2.44 -13.77 -2.76
N TYR A 387 1.35 -13.01 -2.64
CA TYR A 387 0.35 -12.91 -3.71
C TYR A 387 0.18 -11.49 -4.25
N TYR A 388 0.65 -10.48 -3.55
CA TYR A 388 0.80 -9.11 -4.05
C TYR A 388 1.90 -8.38 -3.30
N MET A 389 2.48 -7.38 -3.96
CA MET A 389 3.46 -6.51 -3.33
C MET A 389 3.40 -5.10 -3.88
N TYR A 390 3.79 -4.15 -3.03
CA TYR A 390 3.97 -2.77 -3.44
C TYR A 390 5.02 -2.09 -2.56
N ARG A 391 5.53 -0.96 -3.03
CA ARG A 391 6.44 -0.11 -2.26
C ARG A 391 5.84 1.26 -2.08
N GLN A 392 6.26 1.95 -1.04
CA GLN A 392 5.84 3.31 -0.77
C GLN A 392 7.05 4.23 -0.79
N SER A 393 6.88 5.43 -1.37
CA SER A 393 7.89 6.46 -1.23
C SER A 393 8.09 6.79 0.26
N LYS A 394 9.35 6.95 0.67
CA LYS A 394 9.75 7.22 2.07
C LYS A 394 9.41 6.06 3.04
N SER A 395 9.32 4.82 2.57
CA SER A 395 9.38 3.67 3.46
C SER A 395 10.78 3.52 4.06
N VAL A 396 10.84 3.09 5.31
CA VAL A 396 12.12 2.85 6.00
C VAL A 396 12.93 1.82 5.21
N GLY A 397 14.19 2.13 4.90
CA GLY A 397 15.07 1.26 4.12
C GLY A 397 14.63 1.05 2.65
N ASN A 398 13.64 1.80 2.15
CA ASN A 398 13.05 1.62 0.81
C ASN A 398 12.50 0.19 0.58
N LEU A 399 12.01 -0.43 1.65
CA LEU A 399 11.54 -1.81 1.65
C LEU A 399 10.10 -1.93 1.14
N GLU A 400 9.75 -3.15 0.79
CA GLU A 400 8.44 -3.52 0.26
C GLU A 400 7.39 -3.73 1.35
N ASN A 401 6.14 -3.75 0.92
CA ASN A 401 4.97 -4.27 1.63
C ASN A 401 4.51 -5.51 0.87
N VAL A 402 4.30 -6.62 1.56
CA VAL A 402 3.93 -7.90 0.94
C VAL A 402 2.71 -8.49 1.63
N GLY A 403 1.74 -8.88 0.83
CA GLY A 403 0.63 -9.72 1.27
C GLY A 403 0.97 -11.18 1.04
N TRP A 404 0.90 -11.95 2.11
CA TRP A 404 1.12 -13.39 2.16
C TRP A 404 -0.18 -14.11 2.44
N CYS A 405 -0.43 -15.20 1.76
CA CYS A 405 -1.60 -16.03 2.06
C CYS A 405 -1.31 -17.51 1.86
N LYS A 406 -2.26 -18.34 2.29
CA LYS A 406 -2.27 -19.79 2.07
C LYS A 406 -3.66 -20.22 1.59
N ASP A 407 -3.75 -21.45 1.09
CA ASP A 407 -5.03 -22.10 0.76
C ASP A 407 -5.89 -21.32 -0.27
N ASN A 408 -5.26 -20.56 -1.18
CA ASN A 408 -5.90 -19.68 -2.17
C ASN A 408 -6.83 -18.63 -1.54
N MET A 409 -6.45 -18.11 -0.37
CA MET A 409 -7.17 -17.03 0.34
C MET A 409 -6.60 -15.64 -0.02
N ASP A 410 -6.23 -15.47 -1.29
CA ASP A 410 -5.75 -14.20 -1.84
C ASP A 410 -6.79 -13.10 -1.69
N CYS A 411 -6.35 -11.85 -1.51
CA CYS A 411 -7.21 -10.69 -1.66
C CYS A 411 -7.19 -10.22 -3.12
N LEU A 412 -8.23 -10.55 -3.87
CA LEU A 412 -8.34 -10.22 -5.30
C LEU A 412 -8.34 -8.72 -5.51
N TYR A 413 -9.07 -7.97 -4.67
CA TYR A 413 -9.11 -6.51 -4.73
C TYR A 413 -7.72 -5.89 -4.64
N ASN A 414 -6.86 -6.38 -3.74
CA ASN A 414 -5.50 -5.87 -3.59
C ASN A 414 -4.66 -6.08 -4.85
N VAL A 415 -4.76 -7.26 -5.47
CA VAL A 415 -4.08 -7.57 -6.75
C VAL A 415 -4.59 -6.65 -7.85
N TYR A 416 -5.92 -6.56 -8.06
CA TYR A 416 -6.51 -5.71 -9.09
C TYR A 416 -6.16 -4.23 -8.92
N MET A 417 -6.10 -3.75 -7.67
CA MET A 417 -5.71 -2.38 -7.36
C MET A 417 -4.22 -2.12 -7.64
N MET A 418 -3.33 -3.06 -7.27
CA MET A 418 -1.88 -2.89 -7.45
C MET A 418 -1.45 -3.06 -8.90
N ASP A 419 -1.98 -4.03 -9.60
CA ASP A 419 -1.70 -4.20 -11.04
C ASP A 419 -2.43 -3.18 -11.92
N GLU A 420 -3.50 -2.55 -11.43
CA GLU A 420 -4.42 -1.72 -12.24
C GLU A 420 -5.12 -2.56 -13.32
N THR A 421 -5.61 -3.75 -12.93
CA THR A 421 -6.17 -4.74 -13.85
C THR A 421 -7.44 -4.23 -14.55
N HIS A 422 -8.36 -3.63 -13.80
CA HIS A 422 -9.62 -3.08 -14.30
C HIS A 422 -10.04 -1.81 -13.53
N SER A 423 -11.17 -1.22 -13.89
CA SER A 423 -11.70 -0.04 -13.23
C SER A 423 -12.09 -0.34 -11.78
N VAL A 424 -11.88 0.64 -10.90
CA VAL A 424 -12.34 0.61 -9.51
C VAL A 424 -13.31 1.76 -9.31
N PHE A 425 -14.58 1.46 -9.13
CA PHE A 425 -15.58 2.46 -8.74
C PHE A 425 -15.52 2.65 -7.23
N ALA A 426 -15.36 3.88 -6.81
CA ALA A 426 -15.19 4.19 -5.41
C ALA A 426 -16.27 5.18 -4.94
N VAL A 427 -16.79 4.93 -3.73
CA VAL A 427 -17.81 5.73 -3.08
C VAL A 427 -17.37 6.14 -1.67
N GLY A 428 -17.92 7.25 -1.18
CA GLY A 428 -17.62 7.80 0.14
C GLY A 428 -16.53 8.86 0.13
N ALA A 429 -16.32 9.52 1.25
CA ALA A 429 -15.34 10.59 1.41
C ALA A 429 -13.90 10.04 1.26
N GLY A 430 -13.07 10.81 0.56
CA GLY A 430 -11.69 10.43 0.28
C GLY A 430 -11.52 9.32 -0.77
N ALA A 431 -12.62 8.76 -1.28
CA ALA A 431 -12.59 7.73 -2.31
C ALA A 431 -12.12 8.30 -3.66
N VAL A 432 -11.44 7.45 -4.42
CA VAL A 432 -10.94 7.79 -5.76
C VAL A 432 -11.36 6.69 -6.73
N THR A 433 -12.33 6.99 -7.57
CA THR A 433 -12.69 6.14 -8.71
C THR A 433 -11.54 6.14 -9.71
N ARG A 434 -11.08 4.97 -10.13
CA ARG A 434 -10.07 4.77 -11.16
C ARG A 434 -10.73 4.10 -12.35
N LEU A 435 -10.73 4.76 -13.48
CA LEU A 435 -11.28 4.24 -14.72
C LEU A 435 -10.13 3.80 -15.61
N LYS A 436 -10.13 2.55 -16.03
CA LYS A 436 -9.15 1.97 -16.94
C LYS A 436 -9.79 1.72 -18.30
N ASN A 437 -9.23 2.30 -19.34
CA ASN A 437 -9.52 1.90 -20.71
C ASN A 437 -8.70 0.62 -21.01
N GLN A 438 -9.37 -0.48 -21.31
CA GLN A 438 -8.73 -1.78 -21.49
C GLN A 438 -7.91 -1.87 -22.77
N ASP A 439 -8.27 -1.11 -23.81
CA ASP A 439 -7.58 -1.13 -25.10
C ASP A 439 -6.30 -0.29 -25.09
N THR A 440 -6.33 0.88 -24.45
CA THR A 440 -5.19 1.81 -24.42
C THR A 440 -4.35 1.72 -23.14
N GLY A 441 -4.86 1.07 -22.09
CA GLY A 441 -4.26 1.06 -20.76
C GLY A 441 -4.32 2.40 -20.01
N LYS A 442 -4.95 3.44 -20.60
CA LYS A 442 -5.07 4.76 -19.98
C LYS A 442 -5.91 4.70 -18.72
N ILE A 443 -5.46 5.41 -17.68
CA ILE A 443 -6.16 5.51 -16.40
C ILE A 443 -6.58 6.95 -16.14
N GLU A 444 -7.86 7.14 -15.85
CA GLU A 444 -8.43 8.40 -15.38
C GLU A 444 -8.89 8.27 -13.93
N ARG A 445 -8.88 9.38 -13.19
CA ARG A 445 -9.25 9.40 -11.77
C ARG A 445 -10.32 10.44 -11.50
N ILE A 446 -11.37 10.03 -10.78
CA ILE A 446 -12.43 10.92 -10.29
C ILE A 446 -12.35 10.91 -8.77
N TYR A 447 -12.19 12.09 -8.18
CA TYR A 447 -11.99 12.25 -6.74
C TYR A 447 -13.30 12.66 -6.07
N ASN A 448 -13.66 12.00 -4.98
CA ASN A 448 -14.65 12.50 -4.03
C ASN A 448 -14.01 13.54 -3.09
N PHE A 449 -14.82 14.29 -2.39
CA PHE A 449 -14.33 15.21 -1.36
C PHE A 449 -13.61 14.44 -0.27
N LYS A 450 -12.52 15.02 0.20
CA LYS A 450 -11.58 14.32 1.07
C LYS A 450 -12.14 14.13 2.49
N TYR A 451 -12.89 15.11 2.98
CA TYR A 451 -13.38 15.14 4.35
C TYR A 451 -14.88 14.79 4.43
N PRO A 452 -15.34 14.07 5.50
CA PRO A 452 -16.75 13.69 5.63
C PRO A 452 -17.73 14.87 5.63
N TYR A 453 -17.37 15.99 6.25
CA TYR A 453 -18.20 17.18 6.27
C TYR A 453 -18.35 17.81 4.87
N GLU A 454 -17.25 17.89 4.09
CA GLU A 454 -17.33 18.36 2.69
C GLU A 454 -18.14 17.40 1.81
N TYR A 455 -18.00 16.09 2.06
CA TYR A 455 -18.79 15.07 1.38
C TYR A 455 -20.29 15.24 1.63
N ILE A 456 -20.66 15.53 2.87
CA ILE A 456 -22.06 15.75 3.26
C ILE A 456 -22.58 17.06 2.67
N ASP A 457 -21.87 18.18 2.85
CA ASP A 457 -22.31 19.51 2.46
C ASP A 457 -22.39 19.70 0.94
N ARG A 458 -21.60 18.96 0.19
CA ARG A 458 -21.47 19.09 -1.28
C ARG A 458 -21.83 17.79 -2.01
N PHE A 459 -22.74 17.03 -1.48
CA PHE A 459 -23.10 15.71 -1.99
C PHE A 459 -23.60 15.73 -3.44
N ASP A 460 -24.38 16.73 -3.83
CA ASP A 460 -24.93 16.84 -5.19
C ASP A 460 -23.83 16.91 -6.25
N GLU A 461 -22.70 17.55 -5.95
CA GLU A 461 -21.54 17.57 -6.86
C GLU A 461 -20.92 16.19 -7.05
N ILE A 462 -20.95 15.32 -6.01
CA ILE A 462 -20.45 13.95 -6.09
C ILE A 462 -21.33 13.13 -7.05
N ILE A 463 -22.65 13.31 -6.94
CA ILE A 463 -23.60 12.64 -7.84
C ILE A 463 -23.39 13.10 -9.30
N GLU A 464 -23.18 14.40 -9.51
CA GLU A 464 -22.86 14.91 -10.85
C GLU A 464 -21.55 14.33 -11.42
N ARG A 465 -20.53 14.14 -10.58
CA ARG A 465 -19.26 13.52 -11.00
C ARG A 465 -19.43 12.08 -11.52
N LYS A 466 -20.50 11.36 -11.13
CA LYS A 466 -20.76 10.01 -11.67
C LYS A 466 -21.01 10.01 -13.17
N LYS A 467 -21.47 11.13 -13.75
CA LYS A 467 -21.59 11.32 -15.22
C LYS A 467 -20.22 11.23 -15.94
N LEU A 468 -19.11 11.53 -15.24
CA LEU A 468 -17.78 11.38 -15.81
C LEU A 468 -17.42 9.90 -16.08
N ILE A 469 -17.99 8.96 -15.30
CA ILE A 469 -17.84 7.52 -15.55
C ILE A 469 -18.53 7.17 -16.86
N GLU A 470 -19.80 7.58 -17.05
CA GLU A 470 -20.55 7.34 -18.27
C GLU A 470 -19.81 7.92 -19.49
N LYS A 471 -19.30 9.16 -19.37
CA LYS A 471 -18.53 9.82 -20.43
C LYS A 471 -17.24 9.06 -20.81
N PHE A 472 -16.54 8.49 -19.81
CA PHE A 472 -15.30 7.74 -20.06
C PHE A 472 -15.57 6.47 -20.88
N TYR A 473 -16.65 5.74 -20.60
CA TYR A 473 -17.00 4.52 -21.32
C TYR A 473 -17.73 4.77 -22.65
N ALA A 474 -18.18 5.98 -22.91
CA ALA A 474 -18.77 6.38 -24.19
C ALA A 474 -17.73 6.79 -25.25
N ASN A 475 -16.48 7.03 -24.86
CA ASN A 475 -15.33 7.39 -25.72
C ASN A 475 -14.44 6.17 -25.96
#